data_15252ba914c892d473d1d1fdb6c1124a
#
_entry.id   15252ba914c892d473d1d1fdb6c1124a
#
_cell.length_a   1.000
_cell.length_b   1.000
_cell.length_c   1.000
_cell.angle_alpha   90.00
_cell.angle_beta   90.00
_cell.angle_gamma   90.00
#
_symmetry.space_group_name_H-M   'P 1'
#
loop_
_entity.id
_entity.type
_entity.pdbx_description
1 polymer ?
#
loop_
_entity_poly.entity_id
_entity_poly.type
_entity_poly.pdbx_seq_one_letter_code
_entity_poly.pdbx_strand_id
1 'polypeptide(L)'
;MGRFVNSIHCTDDIAVVSPVLVSDKQEVQSLRNTSFPVYKHTFDIAQSGMMQRISSIHACGGYDRNLFIDSVDWEFVVRCMQHGYQTIRLNHCFLYHQIEDSNNHEINVNGHIYHTNRYEPLRYYYQYRNALYCRAKYQGSAYEFIWDEVLNGLDHAAEYETQSEEI
;
A
#
# COMPACT_ATOMS: atom_id res chain seq x y z
N MET A 1 17.09 10.15 -11.20
CA MET A 1 16.80 10.13 -9.77
C MET A 1 17.07 11.47 -9.05
N GLY A 2 18.12 12.23 -9.38
CA GLY A 2 18.48 13.45 -8.66
C GLY A 2 17.57 14.69 -8.82
N ARG A 3 16.64 14.75 -9.77
CA ARG A 3 15.79 15.94 -9.99
C ARG A 3 14.54 16.02 -9.09
N PHE A 4 14.10 14.92 -8.49
CA PHE A 4 12.87 14.89 -7.69
C PHE A 4 13.08 15.33 -6.23
N VAL A 5 14.27 15.14 -5.68
CA VAL A 5 14.57 15.49 -4.29
C VAL A 5 14.68 17.02 -4.09
N ASN A 6 14.98 17.77 -5.14
CA ASN A 6 15.14 19.24 -5.04
C ASN A 6 13.82 20.03 -5.11
N SER A 7 12.70 19.41 -5.46
CA SER A 7 11.41 20.10 -5.59
C SER A 7 10.51 19.94 -4.36
N ILE A 8 10.83 19.03 -3.46
CA ILE A 8 10.18 18.89 -2.16
C ILE A 8 11.17 19.49 -1.16
N HIS A 9 10.77 20.55 -0.48
CA HIS A 9 11.43 20.92 0.76
C HIS A 9 11.22 19.74 1.70
N CYS A 10 12.19 18.80 1.73
CA CYS A 10 12.21 17.69 2.66
C CYS A 10 12.31 18.27 4.06
N THR A 11 11.16 18.54 4.66
CA THR A 11 11.06 18.83 6.07
C THR A 11 11.49 17.57 6.84
N ASP A 12 12.08 17.74 8.01
CA ASP A 12 12.63 16.62 8.80
C ASP A 12 11.55 15.62 9.27
N ASP A 13 10.29 15.98 9.07
CA ASP A 13 9.11 15.19 9.41
C ASP A 13 8.65 14.21 8.32
N ILE A 14 9.20 14.25 7.09
CA ILE A 14 8.88 13.27 6.06
C ILE A 14 9.72 12.00 6.26
N ALA A 15 9.04 10.88 6.59
CA ALA A 15 9.66 9.57 6.73
C ALA A 15 9.73 8.79 5.42
N VAL A 16 8.68 8.86 4.62
CA VAL A 16 8.49 8.02 3.44
C VAL A 16 8.01 8.84 2.25
N VAL A 17 8.63 8.59 1.10
CA VAL A 17 8.22 9.14 -0.20
C VAL A 17 8.10 7.98 -1.19
N SER A 18 6.99 7.89 -1.92
CA SER A 18 6.77 6.87 -2.93
C SER A 18 6.34 7.44 -4.29
N PRO A 19 6.60 6.74 -5.40
CA PRO A 19 6.00 7.04 -6.69
C PRO A 19 4.56 6.51 -6.77
N VAL A 20 3.86 6.87 -7.85
CA VAL A 20 2.68 6.14 -8.32
C VAL A 20 3.17 4.90 -9.09
N LEU A 21 2.68 3.73 -8.70
CA LEU A 21 2.92 2.50 -9.46
C LEU A 21 1.98 2.47 -10.66
N VAL A 22 2.48 2.08 -11.81
CA VAL A 22 1.72 2.00 -13.06
C VAL A 22 2.09 0.72 -13.81
N SER A 23 1.12 0.11 -14.46
CA SER A 23 1.29 -1.12 -15.22
C SER A 23 1.83 -0.86 -16.63
N ASP A 24 1.40 0.23 -17.28
CA ASP A 24 1.75 0.53 -18.65
C ASP A 24 1.89 2.04 -18.94
N LYS A 25 2.23 2.36 -20.21
CA LYS A 25 2.41 3.73 -20.68
C LYS A 25 1.08 4.48 -20.88
N GLN A 26 -0.02 3.78 -21.12
CA GLN A 26 -1.32 4.39 -21.36
C GLN A 26 -1.86 4.93 -20.04
N GLU A 27 -1.67 4.19 -18.95
CA GLU A 27 -1.98 4.63 -17.60
C GLU A 27 -1.22 5.92 -17.23
N VAL A 28 0.10 5.98 -17.52
CA VAL A 28 0.88 7.21 -17.32
C VAL A 28 0.32 8.38 -18.10
N GLN A 29 -0.09 8.16 -19.36
CA GLN A 29 -0.65 9.22 -20.21
C GLN A 29 -1.97 9.73 -19.64
N SER A 30 -2.83 8.84 -19.18
CA SER A 30 -4.11 9.17 -18.53
C SER A 30 -3.88 10.00 -17.26
N LEU A 31 -3.00 9.55 -16.39
CA LEU A 31 -2.68 10.24 -15.14
C LEU A 31 -2.05 11.62 -15.36
N ARG A 32 -1.20 11.78 -16.39
CA ARG A 32 -0.59 13.08 -16.74
C ARG A 32 -1.60 14.11 -17.21
N ASN A 33 -2.68 13.67 -17.81
CA ASN A 33 -3.76 14.54 -18.30
C ASN A 33 -4.73 14.95 -17.20
N THR A 34 -4.58 14.39 -15.99
CA THR A 34 -5.43 14.70 -14.84
C THR A 34 -4.73 15.73 -13.96
N SER A 35 -5.48 16.74 -13.50
CA SER A 35 -4.96 17.75 -12.57
C SER A 35 -4.95 17.18 -11.15
N PHE A 36 -3.79 16.73 -10.72
CA PHE A 36 -3.56 16.29 -9.33
C PHE A 36 -2.63 17.26 -8.59
N PRO A 37 -2.74 17.36 -7.26
CA PRO A 37 -1.73 18.01 -6.44
C PRO A 37 -0.37 17.32 -6.64
N VAL A 38 0.73 18.02 -6.43
CA VAL A 38 2.10 17.49 -6.63
C VAL A 38 2.34 16.23 -5.81
N TYR A 39 1.80 16.19 -4.59
CA TYR A 39 1.87 15.03 -3.71
C TYR A 39 0.57 14.85 -2.92
N LYS A 40 0.40 13.69 -2.33
CA LYS A 40 -0.72 13.31 -1.46
C LYS A 40 -0.16 12.63 -0.21
N HIS A 41 -0.68 13.00 0.95
CA HIS A 41 -0.45 12.22 2.18
C HIS A 41 -1.23 10.92 2.09
N THR A 42 -0.58 9.80 2.41
CA THR A 42 -1.22 8.48 2.30
C THR A 42 -0.45 7.43 3.09
N PHE A 43 -1.18 6.43 3.57
CA PHE A 43 -0.62 5.18 4.08
C PHE A 43 -0.51 4.11 3.00
N ASP A 44 -1.27 4.26 1.91
CA ASP A 44 -1.29 3.35 0.77
C ASP A 44 -0.02 3.54 -0.06
N ILE A 45 1.04 2.91 0.41
CA ILE A 45 2.38 2.97 -0.16
C ILE A 45 2.93 1.55 -0.26
N ALA A 46 3.20 1.10 -1.48
CA ALA A 46 3.94 -0.12 -1.71
C ALA A 46 5.44 0.11 -1.58
N GLN A 47 6.18 -0.92 -1.16
CA GLN A 47 7.64 -0.87 -1.00
C GLN A 47 8.38 -0.59 -2.31
N SER A 48 7.78 -0.93 -3.46
CA SER A 48 8.38 -0.72 -4.78
C SER A 48 8.64 0.76 -5.06
N GLY A 49 9.91 1.12 -5.18
CA GLY A 49 10.36 2.51 -5.40
C GLY A 49 10.21 3.44 -4.20
N MET A 50 9.85 2.92 -3.03
CA MET A 50 9.75 3.68 -1.80
C MET A 50 11.12 4.19 -1.35
N MET A 51 11.21 5.48 -1.04
CA MET A 51 12.38 6.11 -0.42
C MET A 51 12.05 6.37 1.04
N GLN A 52 12.97 6.02 1.93
CA GLN A 52 12.81 6.13 3.37
C GLN A 52 13.93 6.97 3.97
N ARG A 53 13.58 7.78 4.93
CA ARG A 53 14.58 8.53 5.72
C ARG A 53 15.20 7.59 6.76
N ILE A 54 16.51 7.47 6.77
CA ILE A 54 17.23 6.57 7.67
C ILE A 54 16.94 6.91 9.15
N SER A 55 16.92 8.19 9.52
CA SER A 55 16.61 8.60 10.89
C SER A 55 15.21 8.20 11.33
N SER A 56 14.21 8.24 10.44
CA SER A 56 12.85 7.77 10.77
C SER A 56 12.78 6.24 10.89
N ILE A 57 13.56 5.50 10.09
CA ILE A 57 13.67 4.04 10.23
C ILE A 57 14.18 3.71 11.65
N HIS A 58 15.23 4.38 12.11
CA HIS A 58 15.75 4.16 13.45
C HIS A 58 14.76 4.58 14.54
N ALA A 59 14.14 5.75 14.40
CA ALA A 59 13.17 6.26 15.37
C ALA A 59 11.93 5.36 15.49
N CYS A 60 11.46 4.79 14.38
CA CYS A 60 10.30 3.89 14.35
C CYS A 60 10.65 2.41 14.62
N GLY A 61 11.93 2.05 14.82
CA GLY A 61 12.35 0.69 15.14
C GLY A 61 12.46 -0.28 13.97
N GLY A 62 12.52 0.24 12.73
CA GLY A 62 12.65 -0.58 11.52
C GLY A 62 11.38 -1.35 11.14
N TYR A 63 11.50 -2.39 10.34
CA TYR A 63 10.38 -3.25 9.96
C TYR A 63 10.02 -4.24 11.07
N ASP A 64 8.73 -4.57 11.21
CA ASP A 64 8.26 -5.54 12.18
C ASP A 64 8.64 -6.96 11.74
N ARG A 65 9.46 -7.62 12.56
CA ARG A 65 10.01 -8.97 12.29
C ARG A 65 8.94 -10.07 12.33
N ASN A 66 7.77 -9.79 12.87
CA ASN A 66 6.66 -10.74 12.87
C ASN A 66 5.94 -10.79 11.52
N LEU A 67 6.17 -9.80 10.65
CA LEU A 67 5.62 -9.74 9.31
C LEU A 67 6.66 -10.26 8.33
N PHE A 68 6.32 -11.33 7.59
CA PHE A 68 7.21 -11.96 6.60
C PHE A 68 6.90 -11.48 5.18
N ILE A 69 5.63 -11.48 4.80
CA ILE A 69 5.12 -11.09 3.48
C ILE A 69 3.75 -10.45 3.67
N ASP A 70 3.42 -9.45 2.84
CA ASP A 70 2.20 -8.64 2.93
C ASP A 70 2.09 -7.83 4.24
N SER A 71 1.46 -6.70 4.22
CA SER A 71 1.30 -5.73 5.32
C SER A 71 2.61 -5.14 5.89
N VAL A 72 3.77 -5.57 5.42
CA VAL A 72 5.10 -5.16 5.95
C VAL A 72 5.36 -3.67 5.76
N ASP A 73 5.10 -3.20 4.54
CA ASP A 73 5.25 -1.80 4.12
C ASP A 73 4.17 -0.91 4.74
N TRP A 74 2.91 -1.33 4.71
CA TRP A 74 1.81 -0.58 5.30
C TRP A 74 1.96 -0.45 6.82
N GLU A 75 2.35 -1.52 7.51
CA GLU A 75 2.59 -1.47 8.95
C GLU A 75 3.70 -0.46 9.29
N PHE A 76 4.80 -0.48 8.55
CA PHE A 76 5.89 0.46 8.75
C PHE A 76 5.46 1.91 8.50
N VAL A 77 4.71 2.16 7.42
CA VAL A 77 4.18 3.48 7.08
C VAL A 77 3.23 3.99 8.17
N VAL A 78 2.28 3.15 8.63
CA VAL A 78 1.34 3.49 9.70
C VAL A 78 2.09 3.81 10.99
N ARG A 79 3.12 3.04 11.33
CA ARG A 79 3.94 3.29 12.51
C ARG A 79 4.73 4.60 12.41
N CYS A 80 5.26 4.94 11.24
CA CYS A 80 5.85 6.25 11.02
C CYS A 80 4.83 7.37 11.28
N MET A 81 3.60 7.22 10.80
CA MET A 81 2.53 8.19 11.04
C MET A 81 2.17 8.31 12.52
N GLN A 82 2.13 7.19 13.27
CA GLN A 82 1.93 7.23 14.72
C GLN A 82 3.05 7.97 15.46
N HIS A 83 4.27 7.92 14.94
CA HIS A 83 5.41 8.67 15.47
C HIS A 83 5.42 10.15 15.03
N GLY A 84 4.37 10.62 14.36
CA GLY A 84 4.23 11.99 13.90
C GLY A 84 4.94 12.33 12.59
N TYR A 85 5.47 11.32 11.91
CA TYR A 85 6.07 11.52 10.59
C TYR A 85 5.01 11.59 9.49
N GLN A 86 5.34 12.28 8.41
CA GLN A 86 4.55 12.32 7.20
C GLN A 86 4.99 11.22 6.23
N THR A 87 4.03 10.65 5.54
CA THR A 87 4.23 9.71 4.43
C THR A 87 3.51 10.25 3.20
N ILE A 88 4.21 10.36 2.08
CA ILE A 88 3.70 11.03 0.89
C ILE A 88 3.91 10.19 -0.38
N ARG A 89 2.95 10.29 -1.30
CA ARG A 89 3.07 9.78 -2.66
C ARG A 89 3.18 10.93 -3.64
N LEU A 90 4.17 10.87 -4.54
CA LEU A 90 4.40 11.86 -5.58
C LEU A 90 3.53 11.55 -6.79
N ASN A 91 2.49 12.34 -7.02
CA ASN A 91 1.48 12.08 -8.06
C ASN A 91 2.01 12.24 -9.50
N HIS A 92 3.18 12.85 -9.70
CA HIS A 92 3.81 13.02 -11.00
C HIS A 92 5.12 12.22 -11.16
N CYS A 93 5.40 11.31 -10.22
CA CYS A 93 6.51 10.37 -10.29
C CYS A 93 5.96 8.96 -10.49
N PHE A 94 6.25 8.35 -11.63
CA PHE A 94 5.72 7.05 -12.02
C PHE A 94 6.80 6.00 -12.00
N LEU A 95 6.50 4.82 -11.45
CA LEU A 95 7.33 3.64 -11.51
C LEU A 95 6.55 2.53 -12.23
N TYR A 96 7.10 2.03 -13.34
CA TYR A 96 6.56 0.83 -13.97
C TYR A 96 6.78 -0.36 -13.07
N HIS A 97 5.71 -0.98 -12.65
CA HIS A 97 5.71 -2.14 -11.79
C HIS A 97 4.82 -3.21 -12.41
N GLN A 98 5.44 -4.20 -13.03
CA GLN A 98 4.72 -5.38 -13.48
C GLN A 98 4.41 -6.24 -12.24
N ILE A 99 3.20 -6.11 -11.74
CA ILE A 99 2.62 -7.17 -10.93
C ILE A 99 2.28 -8.26 -11.94
N GLU A 100 2.67 -9.51 -11.70
CA GLU A 100 2.40 -10.60 -12.64
C GLU A 100 0.91 -10.63 -13.00
N ASP A 101 0.61 -10.13 -14.22
CA ASP A 101 -0.74 -9.76 -14.67
C ASP A 101 -1.65 -10.96 -15.00
N SER A 102 -1.15 -12.18 -14.87
CA SER A 102 -1.92 -13.35 -15.35
C SER A 102 -3.18 -13.66 -14.51
N ASN A 103 -3.37 -13.00 -13.37
CA ASN A 103 -4.43 -13.36 -12.42
C ASN A 103 -5.16 -12.16 -11.77
N ASN A 104 -5.07 -10.96 -12.35
CA ASN A 104 -5.84 -9.82 -11.85
C ASN A 104 -7.32 -10.01 -12.18
N HIS A 105 -8.16 -10.15 -11.18
CA HIS A 105 -9.61 -10.12 -11.30
C HIS A 105 -10.16 -8.87 -10.63
N GLU A 106 -11.05 -8.17 -11.33
CA GLU A 106 -11.83 -7.08 -10.75
C GLU A 106 -13.14 -7.66 -10.21
N ILE A 107 -13.39 -7.43 -8.94
CA ILE A 107 -14.63 -7.82 -8.27
C ILE A 107 -15.41 -6.56 -7.96
N ASN A 108 -16.65 -6.47 -8.44
CA ASN A 108 -17.56 -5.40 -8.08
C ASN A 108 -18.51 -5.87 -6.98
N VAL A 109 -18.30 -5.38 -5.76
CA VAL A 109 -19.18 -5.66 -4.63
C VAL A 109 -19.90 -4.37 -4.25
N ASN A 110 -21.19 -4.31 -4.49
CA ASN A 110 -22.04 -3.16 -4.16
C ASN A 110 -21.54 -1.81 -4.71
N GLY A 111 -20.94 -1.82 -5.91
CA GLY A 111 -20.40 -0.61 -6.55
C GLY A 111 -18.94 -0.28 -6.17
N HIS A 112 -18.32 -1.03 -5.28
CA HIS A 112 -16.88 -0.96 -5.01
C HIS A 112 -16.13 -1.99 -5.85
N ILE A 113 -15.08 -1.54 -6.56
CA ILE A 113 -14.23 -2.41 -7.37
C ILE A 113 -13.04 -2.82 -6.50
N TYR A 114 -12.93 -4.12 -6.27
CA TYR A 114 -11.77 -4.74 -5.62
C TYR A 114 -10.91 -5.40 -6.69
N HIS A 115 -9.60 -5.17 -6.63
CA HIS A 115 -8.64 -5.87 -7.46
C HIS A 115 -8.08 -7.04 -6.65
N THR A 116 -8.29 -8.26 -7.11
CA THR A 116 -7.75 -9.45 -6.46
C THR A 116 -6.79 -10.14 -7.41
N ASN A 117 -5.73 -10.70 -6.83
CA ASN A 117 -4.80 -11.58 -7.52
C ASN A 117 -5.03 -12.99 -6.97
N ARG A 118 -5.08 -13.97 -7.85
CA ARG A 118 -5.04 -15.38 -7.38
C ARG A 118 -3.65 -15.67 -6.86
N TYR A 119 -3.54 -15.75 -5.57
CA TYR A 119 -2.30 -16.11 -4.90
C TYR A 119 -2.31 -17.57 -4.45
N GLU A 120 -1.12 -18.11 -4.27
CA GLU A 120 -0.97 -19.40 -3.59
C GLU A 120 -1.59 -19.36 -2.18
N PRO A 121 -2.20 -20.46 -1.70
CA PRO A 121 -2.90 -20.49 -0.40
C PRO A 121 -2.05 -20.01 0.78
N LEU A 122 -0.73 -20.25 0.73
CA LEU A 122 0.20 -19.79 1.76
C LEU A 122 0.26 -18.25 1.84
N ARG A 123 0.12 -17.56 0.72
CA ARG A 123 0.12 -16.09 0.69
C ARG A 123 -1.16 -15.54 1.28
N TYR A 124 -2.32 -16.12 0.99
CA TYR A 124 -3.59 -15.76 1.65
C TYR A 124 -3.52 -15.95 3.15
N TYR A 125 -2.94 -17.06 3.61
CA TYR A 125 -2.71 -17.28 5.04
C TYR A 125 -1.93 -16.12 5.67
N TYR A 126 -0.83 -15.67 5.04
CA TYR A 126 -0.06 -14.55 5.58
C TYR A 126 -0.81 -13.22 5.49
N GLN A 127 -1.58 -12.98 4.46
CA GLN A 127 -2.40 -11.77 4.34
C GLN A 127 -3.39 -11.66 5.51
N TYR A 128 -4.17 -12.71 5.76
CA TYR A 128 -5.12 -12.74 6.89
C TYR A 128 -4.41 -12.66 8.24
N ARG A 129 -3.41 -13.50 8.44
CA ARG A 129 -2.64 -13.54 9.70
C ARG A 129 -2.06 -12.16 10.02
N ASN A 130 -1.46 -11.50 9.02
CA ASN A 130 -0.80 -10.22 9.21
C ASN A 130 -1.82 -9.09 9.42
N ALA A 131 -2.93 -9.10 8.68
CA ALA A 131 -4.02 -8.15 8.90
C ALA A 131 -4.61 -8.26 10.31
N LEU A 132 -4.89 -9.47 10.78
CA LEU A 132 -5.36 -9.71 12.16
C LEU A 132 -4.33 -9.28 13.23
N TYR A 133 -3.06 -9.60 13.00
CA TYR A 133 -1.98 -9.17 13.87
C TYR A 133 -1.88 -7.64 13.95
N CYS A 134 -1.91 -6.96 12.80
CA CYS A 134 -1.85 -5.51 12.75
C CYS A 134 -3.11 -4.86 13.34
N ARG A 135 -4.30 -5.42 13.09
CA ARG A 135 -5.54 -4.96 13.72
C ARG A 135 -5.45 -5.01 15.24
N ALA A 136 -4.98 -6.12 15.81
CA ALA A 136 -4.77 -6.24 17.26
C ALA A 136 -3.72 -5.26 17.78
N LYS A 137 -2.62 -5.06 17.03
CA LYS A 137 -1.54 -4.12 17.36
C LYS A 137 -2.00 -2.66 17.39
N TYR A 138 -2.92 -2.29 16.50
CA TYR A 138 -3.41 -0.92 16.34
C TYR A 138 -4.80 -0.69 16.97
N GLN A 139 -5.30 -1.65 17.72
CA GLN A 139 -6.61 -1.58 18.38
C GLN A 139 -6.76 -0.31 19.24
N GLY A 140 -7.87 0.41 19.05
CA GLY A 140 -8.16 1.68 19.74
C GLY A 140 -7.36 2.87 19.24
N SER A 141 -6.50 2.71 18.24
CA SER A 141 -5.80 3.81 17.59
C SER A 141 -6.59 4.41 16.43
N ALA A 142 -6.22 5.62 15.98
CA ALA A 142 -6.77 6.24 14.79
C ALA A 142 -6.51 5.46 13.49
N TYR A 143 -5.70 4.41 13.52
CA TYR A 143 -5.29 3.62 12.36
C TYR A 143 -5.88 2.21 12.33
N GLU A 144 -6.72 1.84 13.30
CA GLU A 144 -7.37 0.53 13.36
C GLU A 144 -8.21 0.25 12.10
N PHE A 145 -8.92 1.26 11.59
CA PHE A 145 -9.79 1.15 10.43
C PHE A 145 -9.07 0.63 9.17
N ILE A 146 -7.77 0.91 9.02
CA ILE A 146 -6.97 0.44 7.88
C ILE A 146 -7.00 -1.09 7.80
N TRP A 147 -6.85 -1.73 8.95
CA TRP A 147 -6.79 -3.19 9.04
C TRP A 147 -8.16 -3.85 8.96
N ASP A 148 -9.21 -3.14 9.39
CA ASP A 148 -10.59 -3.55 9.15
C ASP A 148 -10.92 -3.52 7.65
N GLU A 149 -10.50 -2.48 6.92
CA GLU A 149 -10.66 -2.42 5.46
C GLU A 149 -9.89 -3.52 4.73
N VAL A 150 -8.65 -3.81 5.16
CA VAL A 150 -7.86 -4.92 4.60
C VAL A 150 -8.58 -6.27 4.80
N LEU A 151 -9.06 -6.55 6.01
CA LEU A 151 -9.77 -7.79 6.31
C LEU A 151 -11.07 -7.91 5.50
N ASN A 152 -11.87 -6.85 5.43
CA ASN A 152 -13.07 -6.83 4.61
C ASN A 152 -12.77 -7.11 3.13
N GLY A 153 -11.69 -6.53 2.60
CA GLY A 153 -11.26 -6.79 1.22
C GLY A 153 -10.86 -8.25 0.99
N LEU A 154 -10.17 -8.88 1.95
CA LEU A 154 -9.78 -10.29 1.88
C LEU A 154 -11.01 -11.22 1.97
N ASP A 155 -11.96 -10.92 2.84
CA ASP A 155 -13.20 -11.71 2.97
C ASP A 155 -14.01 -11.67 1.67
N HIS A 156 -14.17 -10.50 1.05
CA HIS A 156 -14.86 -10.39 -0.24
C HIS A 156 -14.13 -11.13 -1.36
N ALA A 157 -12.80 -11.10 -1.38
CA ALA A 157 -12.03 -11.86 -2.36
C ALA A 157 -12.25 -13.38 -2.20
N ALA A 158 -12.25 -13.88 -0.98
CA ALA A 158 -12.49 -15.30 -0.69
C ALA A 158 -13.90 -15.76 -1.07
N GLU A 159 -14.93 -14.95 -0.80
CA GLU A 159 -16.31 -15.23 -1.19
C GLU A 159 -16.46 -15.33 -2.71
N TYR A 160 -15.81 -14.44 -3.46
CA TYR A 160 -15.86 -14.46 -4.92
C TYR A 160 -15.18 -15.70 -5.52
N GLU A 161 -14.01 -16.08 -5.01
CA GLU A 161 -13.29 -17.27 -5.49
C GLU A 161 -14.13 -18.53 -5.28
N THR A 162 -14.80 -18.66 -4.14
CA THR A 162 -15.69 -19.79 -3.84
C THR A 162 -16.86 -19.88 -4.82
N GLN A 163 -17.47 -18.74 -5.16
CA GLN A 163 -18.59 -18.70 -6.11
C GLN A 163 -18.16 -18.99 -7.57
N SER A 164 -16.92 -18.64 -7.94
CA SER A 164 -16.41 -18.86 -9.30
C SER A 164 -16.00 -20.32 -9.57
N GLU A 165 -15.80 -21.13 -8.55
CA GLU A 165 -15.50 -22.57 -8.67
C GLU A 165 -16.76 -23.44 -8.80
N GLU A 166 -17.95 -22.90 -8.52
CA GLU A 166 -19.24 -23.60 -8.62
C GLU A 166 -19.90 -23.48 -10.01
N ILE A 167 -19.29 -22.77 -10.97
CA ILE A 167 -19.79 -22.59 -12.35
C ILE A 167 -18.90 -23.36 -13.33
#